data_c3f1594bec711579cc4bf6f405cc5dfd
#
_entry.id   c3f1594bec711579cc4bf6f405cc5dfd
#
_cell.length_a   1.000
_cell.length_b   1.000
_cell.length_c   1.000
_cell.angle_alpha   90.00
_cell.angle_beta   90.00
_cell.angle_gamma   90.00
#
_symmetry.space_group_name_H-M   'P 1'
#
loop_
_entity.id
_entity.type
_entity.pdbx_description
1 polymer ?
#
loop_
_entity_poly.entity_id
_entity_poly.type
_entity_poly.pdbx_seq_one_letter_code
_entity_poly.pdbx_strand_id
1 'polypeptide(L)'
;MKLYAVCVYLFLYIPIGIIALFSFNAGRHASQMQGFSVKWYGKTLSNPFVMDALENSLIVAFTSALCASVFGTMAAVALQGIKGPMRTAFDMLIYIAVMIPGIVIGIATLIGLVTVFDQLNPLLAVLWPEGFTPPKLRMGMGSLIAAHTMFLMALVVIIVRARLAGMDRSLIEASSDLYATPMATFRQVTLPMIFPAILAGFLLSFTFSFDDFIIAFFVAGSETTLPIYVFSSIRRGVTPEINAIGTMVLGVSLLLLITAQLLLQRGGHKSR
;
A
#
# COMPACT_ATOMS: atom_id res chain seq x y z
N MET A 1 -8.78 -26.05 22.89
CA MET A 1 -8.29 -25.28 21.73
C MET A 1 -9.40 -24.73 20.83
N LYS A 2 -10.42 -25.52 20.42
CA LYS A 2 -11.51 -25.02 19.54
C LYS A 2 -12.33 -23.87 20.15
N LEU A 3 -12.69 -23.95 21.44
CA LEU A 3 -13.43 -22.89 22.13
C LEU A 3 -12.65 -21.58 22.21
N TYR A 4 -11.35 -21.65 22.50
CA TYR A 4 -10.47 -20.47 22.50
C TYR A 4 -10.40 -19.81 21.12
N ALA A 5 -10.21 -20.60 20.06
CA ALA A 5 -10.23 -20.08 18.70
C ALA A 5 -11.55 -19.38 18.35
N VAL A 6 -12.69 -19.98 18.70
CA VAL A 6 -14.03 -19.38 18.50
C VAL A 6 -14.13 -18.04 19.24
N CYS A 7 -13.71 -17.98 20.52
CA CYS A 7 -13.75 -16.72 21.28
C CYS A 7 -12.89 -15.63 20.62
N VAL A 8 -11.68 -15.97 20.14
CA VAL A 8 -10.82 -15.02 19.44
C VAL A 8 -11.47 -14.52 18.15
N TYR A 9 -12.02 -15.42 17.35
CA TYR A 9 -12.72 -15.00 16.11
C TYR A 9 -13.94 -14.12 16.43
N LEU A 10 -14.76 -14.48 17.39
CA LEU A 10 -15.90 -13.65 17.78
C LEU A 10 -15.43 -12.26 18.25
N PHE A 11 -14.40 -12.18 19.07
CA PHE A 11 -13.85 -10.92 19.53
C PHE A 11 -13.37 -10.03 18.36
N LEU A 12 -12.75 -10.61 17.35
CA LEU A 12 -12.25 -9.88 16.18
C LEU A 12 -13.37 -9.48 15.19
N TYR A 13 -14.34 -10.37 14.96
CA TYR A 13 -15.34 -10.14 13.91
C TYR A 13 -16.63 -9.46 14.38
N ILE A 14 -16.98 -9.52 15.68
CA ILE A 14 -18.15 -8.83 16.22
C ILE A 14 -18.12 -7.31 15.93
N PRO A 15 -17.04 -6.58 16.20
CA PRO A 15 -16.99 -5.15 15.89
C PRO A 15 -17.23 -4.86 14.40
N ILE A 16 -16.66 -5.67 13.51
CA ILE A 16 -16.84 -5.56 12.07
C ILE A 16 -18.29 -5.83 11.68
N GLY A 17 -18.88 -6.86 12.27
CA GLY A 17 -20.31 -7.18 12.08
C GLY A 17 -21.23 -6.06 12.55
N ILE A 18 -20.90 -5.40 13.65
CA ILE A 18 -21.62 -4.23 14.16
C ILE A 18 -21.56 -3.07 13.16
N ILE A 19 -20.39 -2.75 12.62
CA ILE A 19 -20.22 -1.72 11.60
C ILE A 19 -21.08 -2.05 10.38
N ALA A 20 -21.01 -3.30 9.90
CA ALA A 20 -21.81 -3.77 8.77
C ALA A 20 -23.32 -3.70 9.06
N LEU A 21 -23.76 -4.05 10.26
CA LEU A 21 -25.16 -3.95 10.66
C LEU A 21 -25.63 -2.49 10.69
N PHE A 22 -24.88 -1.60 11.31
CA PHE A 22 -25.21 -0.18 11.42
C PHE A 22 -25.07 0.60 10.09
N SER A 23 -24.43 0.03 9.07
CA SER A 23 -24.41 0.60 7.72
C SER A 23 -25.81 0.60 7.08
N PHE A 24 -26.68 -0.31 7.51
CA PHE A 24 -28.09 -0.39 7.07
C PHE A 24 -29.06 0.39 7.96
N ASN A 25 -28.58 1.18 8.91
CA ASN A 25 -29.46 1.94 9.80
C ASN A 25 -30.22 3.05 9.04
N ALA A 26 -31.53 3.10 9.20
CA ALA A 26 -32.38 4.15 8.63
C ALA A 26 -32.21 5.51 9.34
N GLY A 27 -31.68 5.53 10.58
CA GLY A 27 -31.46 6.73 11.36
C GLY A 27 -30.33 7.62 10.84
N ARG A 28 -30.12 8.77 11.50
CA ARG A 28 -29.02 9.69 11.21
C ARG A 28 -27.77 9.44 12.10
N HIS A 29 -27.99 8.79 13.23
CA HIS A 29 -26.92 8.52 14.22
C HIS A 29 -26.61 7.03 14.26
N ALA A 30 -25.34 6.70 14.36
CA ALA A 30 -24.90 5.30 14.43
C ALA A 30 -25.11 4.66 15.81
N SER A 31 -25.61 5.41 16.81
CA SER A 31 -25.77 4.91 18.18
C SER A 31 -27.08 4.14 18.43
N GLN A 32 -28.10 4.30 17.57
CA GLN A 32 -29.41 3.68 17.73
C GLN A 32 -29.93 3.18 16.39
N MET A 33 -30.34 1.92 16.35
CA MET A 33 -30.95 1.32 15.15
C MET A 33 -32.41 1.79 15.04
N GLN A 34 -32.72 2.56 13.99
CA GLN A 34 -34.07 3.12 13.74
C GLN A 34 -34.79 2.45 12.57
N GLY A 35 -34.34 1.24 12.18
CA GLY A 35 -34.89 0.49 11.05
C GLY A 35 -33.83 0.21 9.99
N PHE A 36 -34.21 -0.57 8.96
CA PHE A 36 -33.33 -0.98 7.87
C PHE A 36 -33.46 -0.08 6.65
N SER A 37 -32.36 0.37 6.08
CA SER A 37 -32.33 1.16 4.85
C SER A 37 -30.98 1.05 4.16
N VAL A 38 -30.97 1.03 2.83
CA VAL A 38 -29.77 1.08 1.98
C VAL A 38 -29.43 2.49 1.51
N LYS A 39 -30.15 3.51 2.00
CA LYS A 39 -30.02 4.90 1.54
C LYS A 39 -28.61 5.47 1.66
N TRP A 40 -27.85 5.00 2.67
CA TRP A 40 -26.50 5.50 2.93
C TRP A 40 -25.50 5.06 1.87
N TYR A 41 -25.69 3.88 1.27
CA TYR A 41 -24.88 3.40 0.15
C TYR A 41 -25.04 4.29 -1.08
N GLY A 42 -26.31 4.59 -1.47
CA GLY A 42 -26.56 5.52 -2.56
C GLY A 42 -26.03 6.93 -2.28
N LYS A 43 -26.21 7.43 -1.04
CA LYS A 43 -25.70 8.74 -0.62
C LYS A 43 -24.16 8.80 -0.67
N THR A 44 -23.49 7.77 -0.20
CA THR A 44 -22.03 7.67 -0.23
C THR A 44 -21.51 7.70 -1.68
N LEU A 45 -22.10 6.90 -2.57
CA LEU A 45 -21.67 6.83 -3.98
C LEU A 45 -21.98 8.12 -4.77
N SER A 46 -22.94 8.92 -4.31
CA SER A 46 -23.25 10.23 -4.90
C SER A 46 -22.53 11.41 -4.23
N ASN A 47 -21.76 11.14 -3.17
CA ASN A 47 -21.02 12.19 -2.46
C ASN A 47 -19.68 12.45 -3.16
N PRO A 48 -19.49 13.61 -3.82
CA PRO A 48 -18.26 13.88 -4.56
C PRO A 48 -17.01 13.83 -3.66
N PHE A 49 -17.09 14.28 -2.42
CA PHE A 49 -15.94 14.24 -1.50
C PHE A 49 -15.48 12.82 -1.16
N VAL A 50 -16.42 11.87 -1.09
CA VAL A 50 -16.08 10.45 -0.87
C VAL A 50 -15.45 9.86 -2.13
N MET A 51 -16.03 10.18 -3.30
CA MET A 51 -15.51 9.65 -4.57
C MET A 51 -14.13 10.21 -4.89
N ASP A 52 -13.89 11.50 -4.68
CA ASP A 52 -12.56 12.12 -4.84
C ASP A 52 -11.54 11.49 -3.87
N ALA A 53 -11.93 11.29 -2.61
CA ALA A 53 -11.06 10.65 -1.61
C ALA A 53 -10.76 9.18 -1.95
N LEU A 54 -11.72 8.44 -2.51
CA LEU A 54 -11.54 7.08 -2.98
C LEU A 54 -10.60 7.04 -4.19
N GLU A 55 -10.80 7.91 -5.17
CA GLU A 55 -9.95 8.03 -6.35
C GLU A 55 -8.50 8.35 -5.96
N ASN A 56 -8.31 9.34 -5.10
CA ASN A 56 -6.99 9.69 -4.56
C ASN A 56 -6.32 8.49 -3.87
N SER A 57 -7.06 7.75 -3.03
CA SER A 57 -6.53 6.55 -2.37
C SER A 57 -6.11 5.48 -3.38
N LEU A 58 -6.91 5.25 -4.42
CA LEU A 58 -6.60 4.25 -5.45
C LEU A 58 -5.36 4.66 -6.27
N ILE A 59 -5.27 5.93 -6.67
CA ILE A 59 -4.11 6.46 -7.40
C ILE A 59 -2.85 6.34 -6.56
N VAL A 60 -2.88 6.81 -5.30
CA VAL A 60 -1.73 6.72 -4.40
C VAL A 60 -1.34 5.27 -4.16
N ALA A 61 -2.30 4.40 -3.83
CA ALA A 61 -2.02 3.00 -3.52
C ALA A 61 -1.42 2.26 -4.72
N PHE A 62 -2.01 2.43 -5.91
CA PHE A 62 -1.54 1.75 -7.11
C PHE A 62 -0.15 2.24 -7.55
N THR A 63 0.04 3.56 -7.63
CA THR A 63 1.30 4.13 -8.10
C THR A 63 2.43 3.89 -7.11
N SER A 64 2.18 4.03 -5.80
CA SER A 64 3.19 3.75 -4.77
C SER A 64 3.56 2.27 -4.72
N ALA A 65 2.58 1.36 -4.81
CA ALA A 65 2.85 -0.08 -4.85
C ALA A 65 3.64 -0.48 -6.10
N LEU A 66 3.34 0.12 -7.25
CA LEU A 66 4.07 -0.13 -8.49
C LEU A 66 5.52 0.35 -8.37
N CYS A 67 5.72 1.60 -7.93
CA CYS A 67 7.06 2.15 -7.71
C CYS A 67 7.84 1.34 -6.67
N ALA A 68 7.21 1.00 -5.55
CA ALA A 68 7.82 0.18 -4.50
C ALA A 68 8.21 -1.21 -5.00
N SER A 69 7.37 -1.83 -5.85
CA SER A 69 7.66 -3.14 -6.45
C SER A 69 8.86 -3.09 -7.40
N VAL A 70 8.96 -2.04 -8.21
CA VAL A 70 10.09 -1.85 -9.12
C VAL A 70 11.37 -1.59 -8.33
N PHE A 71 11.38 -0.52 -7.52
CA PHE A 71 12.59 -0.12 -6.78
C PHE A 71 12.97 -1.13 -5.69
N GLY A 72 12.00 -1.73 -5.01
CA GLY A 72 12.23 -2.76 -4.00
C GLY A 72 12.82 -4.03 -4.61
N THR A 73 12.32 -4.45 -5.80
CA THR A 73 12.90 -5.59 -6.52
C THR A 73 14.33 -5.29 -6.98
N MET A 74 14.58 -4.11 -7.54
CA MET A 74 15.93 -3.69 -7.93
C MET A 74 16.88 -3.71 -6.73
N ALA A 75 16.45 -3.15 -5.60
CA ALA A 75 17.23 -3.17 -4.36
C ALA A 75 17.47 -4.60 -3.85
N ALA A 76 16.44 -5.46 -3.86
CA ALA A 76 16.55 -6.86 -3.43
C ALA A 76 17.59 -7.65 -4.25
N VAL A 77 17.58 -7.45 -5.58
CA VAL A 77 18.53 -8.09 -6.49
C VAL A 77 19.95 -7.51 -6.29
N ALA A 78 20.09 -6.19 -6.21
CA ALA A 78 21.40 -5.55 -6.00
C ALA A 78 22.04 -5.97 -4.68
N LEU A 79 21.26 -6.11 -3.62
CA LEU A 79 21.73 -6.54 -2.30
C LEU A 79 22.27 -7.97 -2.26
N GLN A 80 21.99 -8.83 -3.25
CA GLN A 80 22.61 -10.16 -3.34
C GLN A 80 24.12 -10.10 -3.55
N GLY A 81 24.60 -9.11 -4.30
CA GLY A 81 26.03 -8.92 -4.57
C GLY A 81 26.80 -8.25 -3.43
N ILE A 82 26.10 -7.64 -2.48
CA ILE A 82 26.74 -6.89 -1.38
C ILE A 82 27.07 -7.84 -0.24
N LYS A 83 28.30 -7.75 0.28
CA LYS A 83 28.84 -8.59 1.38
C LYS A 83 29.40 -7.68 2.49
N GLY A 84 29.71 -8.30 3.63
CA GLY A 84 30.38 -7.64 4.76
C GLY A 84 29.52 -6.59 5.47
N PRO A 85 30.14 -5.58 6.11
CA PRO A 85 29.45 -4.62 6.99
C PRO A 85 28.41 -3.78 6.23
N MET A 86 28.63 -3.51 4.94
CA MET A 86 27.66 -2.78 4.12
C MET A 86 26.34 -3.54 3.98
N ARG A 87 26.40 -4.85 3.82
CA ARG A 87 25.18 -5.68 3.80
C ARG A 87 24.42 -5.57 5.13
N THR A 88 25.13 -5.67 6.24
CA THR A 88 24.54 -5.54 7.58
C THR A 88 23.88 -4.17 7.76
N ALA A 89 24.52 -3.09 7.30
CA ALA A 89 23.94 -1.75 7.35
C ALA A 89 22.64 -1.63 6.55
N PHE A 90 22.60 -2.15 5.31
CA PHE A 90 21.36 -2.19 4.52
C PHE A 90 20.27 -3.05 5.16
N ASP A 91 20.64 -4.21 5.70
CA ASP A 91 19.68 -5.08 6.39
C ASP A 91 19.09 -4.37 7.61
N MET A 92 19.90 -3.67 8.40
CA MET A 92 19.43 -2.86 9.53
C MET A 92 18.48 -1.75 9.07
N LEU A 93 18.82 -1.00 8.01
CA LEU A 93 17.95 0.06 7.47
C LEU A 93 16.59 -0.47 7.02
N ILE A 94 16.55 -1.62 6.34
CA ILE A 94 15.31 -2.23 5.88
C ILE A 94 14.45 -2.67 7.06
N TYR A 95 15.03 -3.35 8.07
CA TYR A 95 14.28 -3.78 9.24
C TYR A 95 13.82 -2.60 10.09
N ILE A 96 14.66 -1.59 10.29
CA ILE A 96 14.29 -0.37 10.99
C ILE A 96 13.09 0.30 10.32
N ALA A 97 13.09 0.44 8.99
CA ALA A 97 11.98 1.06 8.25
C ALA A 97 10.65 0.34 8.47
N VAL A 98 10.64 -0.98 8.67
CA VAL A 98 9.43 -1.76 8.93
C VAL A 98 9.02 -1.75 10.40
N MET A 99 9.98 -1.61 11.32
CA MET A 99 9.72 -1.67 12.77
C MET A 99 9.37 -0.31 13.38
N ILE A 100 9.75 0.79 12.74
CA ILE A 100 9.46 2.13 13.25
C ILE A 100 7.94 2.38 13.23
N PRO A 101 7.37 2.95 14.32
CA PRO A 101 5.96 3.34 14.34
C PRO A 101 5.62 4.30 13.19
N GLY A 102 4.50 4.07 12.50
CA GLY A 102 4.09 4.85 11.33
C GLY A 102 4.05 6.37 11.55
N ILE A 103 3.69 6.81 12.79
CA ILE A 103 3.68 8.23 13.13
C ILE A 103 5.09 8.87 13.05
N VAL A 104 6.13 8.14 13.46
CA VAL A 104 7.51 8.61 13.38
C VAL A 104 7.95 8.72 11.92
N ILE A 105 7.59 7.72 11.10
CA ILE A 105 7.84 7.75 9.65
C ILE A 105 7.13 8.94 9.02
N GLY A 106 5.84 9.15 9.34
CA GLY A 106 5.06 10.25 8.80
C GLY A 106 5.65 11.63 9.10
N ILE A 107 6.03 11.88 10.36
CA ILE A 107 6.67 13.13 10.78
C ILE A 107 8.06 13.29 10.14
N ALA A 108 8.87 12.24 10.15
CA ALA A 108 10.22 12.28 9.55
C ALA A 108 10.14 12.55 8.04
N THR A 109 9.19 11.91 7.35
CA THR A 109 8.98 12.12 5.90
C THR A 109 8.47 13.54 5.63
N LEU A 110 7.56 14.07 6.44
CA LEU A 110 7.11 15.46 6.34
C LEU A 110 8.30 16.42 6.43
N ILE A 111 9.11 16.31 7.48
CA ILE A 111 10.28 17.18 7.69
C ILE A 111 11.28 17.03 6.52
N GLY A 112 11.55 15.79 6.10
CA GLY A 112 12.44 15.51 4.99
C GLY A 112 11.96 16.12 3.68
N LEU A 113 10.68 15.95 3.33
CA LEU A 113 10.10 16.51 2.11
C LEU A 113 10.07 18.05 2.14
N VAL A 114 9.71 18.67 3.27
CA VAL A 114 9.75 20.14 3.41
C VAL A 114 11.17 20.64 3.17
N THR A 115 12.16 20.05 3.83
CA THR A 115 13.56 20.44 3.67
C THR A 115 14.03 20.31 2.20
N VAL A 116 13.66 19.20 1.54
CA VAL A 116 14.00 18.97 0.12
C VAL A 116 13.30 20.00 -0.76
N PHE A 117 12.03 20.31 -0.52
CA PHE A 117 11.28 21.29 -1.31
C PHE A 117 11.83 22.71 -1.13
N ASP A 118 12.21 23.08 0.08
CA ASP A 118 12.83 24.40 0.37
C ASP A 118 14.18 24.58 -0.33
N GLN A 119 14.93 23.50 -0.53
CA GLN A 119 16.20 23.55 -1.27
C GLN A 119 16.01 23.48 -2.79
N LEU A 120 15.07 22.64 -3.26
CA LEU A 120 14.89 22.42 -4.69
C LEU A 120 14.07 23.51 -5.38
N ASN A 121 13.09 24.13 -4.71
CA ASN A 121 12.27 25.16 -5.32
C ASN A 121 13.07 26.40 -5.79
N PRO A 122 14.01 26.94 -5.03
CA PRO A 122 14.89 28.02 -5.52
C PRO A 122 15.76 27.58 -6.71
N LEU A 123 16.28 26.36 -6.66
CA LEU A 123 17.10 25.81 -7.74
C LEU A 123 16.27 25.63 -9.04
N LEU A 124 15.06 25.10 -8.92
CA LEU A 124 14.12 25.01 -10.04
C LEU A 124 13.79 26.36 -10.62
N ALA A 125 13.60 27.39 -9.77
CA ALA A 125 13.32 28.75 -10.25
C ALA A 125 14.49 29.36 -11.03
N VAL A 126 15.74 29.06 -10.66
CA VAL A 126 16.94 29.54 -11.36
C VAL A 126 17.18 28.79 -12.68
N LEU A 127 16.90 27.48 -12.71
CA LEU A 127 17.14 26.63 -13.88
C LEU A 127 15.99 26.67 -14.90
N TRP A 128 14.85 27.28 -14.55
CA TRP A 128 13.68 27.28 -15.40
C TRP A 128 13.80 28.33 -16.51
N PRO A 129 13.35 28.03 -17.74
CA PRO A 129 13.44 28.96 -18.86
C PRO A 129 12.75 30.29 -18.57
N GLU A 130 13.37 31.41 -18.96
CA GLU A 130 12.78 32.74 -18.83
C GLU A 130 11.44 32.83 -19.58
N GLY A 131 10.47 33.50 -18.95
CA GLY A 131 9.10 33.65 -19.48
C GLY A 131 8.10 32.56 -19.07
N PHE A 132 8.54 31.51 -18.37
CA PHE A 132 7.66 30.46 -17.84
C PHE A 132 7.66 30.43 -16.32
N THR A 133 6.49 30.16 -15.71
CA THR A 133 6.41 29.99 -14.26
C THR A 133 7.02 28.65 -13.84
N PRO A 134 8.04 28.65 -12.95
CA PRO A 134 8.67 27.41 -12.49
C PRO A 134 7.67 26.57 -11.69
N PRO A 135 7.68 25.22 -11.85
CA PRO A 135 6.89 24.33 -11.03
C PRO A 135 7.37 24.41 -9.58
N LYS A 136 6.41 24.50 -8.65
CA LYS A 136 6.70 24.48 -7.22
C LYS A 136 6.40 23.10 -6.64
N LEU A 137 7.42 22.48 -6.06
CA LEU A 137 7.22 21.27 -5.26
C LEU A 137 6.47 21.64 -4.00
N ARG A 138 5.40 20.94 -3.73
CA ARG A 138 4.52 21.15 -2.56
C ARG A 138 3.95 19.82 -2.08
N MET A 139 3.46 19.81 -0.84
CA MET A 139 2.71 18.67 -0.33
C MET A 139 1.42 18.46 -1.15
N GLY A 140 1.10 17.21 -1.45
CA GLY A 140 -0.04 16.81 -2.28
C GLY A 140 0.12 15.39 -2.80
N MET A 141 -0.43 15.08 -3.96
CA MET A 141 -0.39 13.75 -4.56
C MET A 141 1.04 13.21 -4.71
N GLY A 142 2.00 14.05 -5.18
CA GLY A 142 3.39 13.63 -5.37
C GLY A 142 4.10 13.27 -4.06
N SER A 143 3.88 14.03 -2.99
CA SER A 143 4.45 13.71 -1.66
C SER A 143 3.83 12.48 -1.04
N LEU A 144 2.52 12.24 -1.26
CA LEU A 144 1.84 10.99 -0.87
C LEU A 144 2.49 9.78 -1.54
N ILE A 145 2.62 9.83 -2.87
CA ILE A 145 3.22 8.72 -3.64
C ILE A 145 4.67 8.47 -3.21
N ALA A 146 5.47 9.54 -3.04
CA ALA A 146 6.87 9.41 -2.63
C ALA A 146 6.99 8.79 -1.23
N ALA A 147 6.24 9.28 -0.25
CA ALA A 147 6.27 8.81 1.12
C ALA A 147 5.86 7.33 1.23
N HIS A 148 4.73 6.97 0.59
CA HIS A 148 4.26 5.60 0.57
C HIS A 148 5.25 4.67 -0.14
N THR A 149 5.81 5.09 -1.29
CA THR A 149 6.82 4.31 -2.01
C THR A 149 8.03 4.00 -1.12
N MET A 150 8.56 5.00 -0.40
CA MET A 150 9.73 4.83 0.48
C MET A 150 9.48 3.76 1.55
N PHE A 151 8.35 3.83 2.24
CA PHE A 151 7.98 2.87 3.27
C PHE A 151 7.75 1.46 2.68
N LEU A 152 6.95 1.37 1.61
CA LEU A 152 6.56 0.10 1.01
C LEU A 152 7.73 -0.61 0.31
N MET A 153 8.73 0.14 -0.15
CA MET A 153 9.93 -0.44 -0.78
C MET A 153 10.64 -1.40 0.17
N ALA A 154 10.74 -1.08 1.46
CA ALA A 154 11.35 -1.98 2.46
C ALA A 154 10.60 -3.31 2.56
N LEU A 155 9.27 -3.28 2.54
CA LEU A 155 8.41 -4.46 2.55
C LEU A 155 8.65 -5.36 1.32
N VAL A 156 8.66 -4.75 0.13
CA VAL A 156 8.94 -5.48 -1.12
C VAL A 156 10.32 -6.11 -1.11
N VAL A 157 11.34 -5.37 -0.64
CA VAL A 157 12.71 -5.90 -0.51
C VAL A 157 12.72 -7.19 0.33
N ILE A 158 12.04 -7.20 1.49
CA ILE A 158 11.99 -8.38 2.36
C ILE A 158 11.35 -9.57 1.64
N ILE A 159 10.21 -9.36 0.99
CA ILE A 159 9.46 -10.42 0.31
C ILE A 159 10.26 -11.00 -0.86
N VAL A 160 10.83 -10.13 -1.71
CA VAL A 160 11.60 -10.57 -2.88
C VAL A 160 12.91 -11.25 -2.45
N ARG A 161 13.61 -10.73 -1.44
CA ARG A 161 14.82 -11.37 -0.89
C ARG A 161 14.55 -12.74 -0.30
N ALA A 162 13.44 -12.92 0.40
CA ALA A 162 13.05 -14.25 0.91
C ALA A 162 12.88 -15.25 -0.23
N ARG A 163 12.28 -14.84 -1.36
CA ARG A 163 12.16 -15.68 -2.56
C ARG A 163 13.50 -15.95 -3.22
N LEU A 164 14.34 -14.93 -3.37
CA LEU A 164 15.69 -15.08 -3.94
C LEU A 164 16.57 -16.02 -3.12
N ALA A 165 16.45 -16.01 -1.79
CA ALA A 165 17.20 -16.89 -0.90
C ALA A 165 16.79 -18.37 -1.04
N GLY A 166 15.54 -18.66 -1.41
CA GLY A 166 15.02 -20.00 -1.63
C GLY A 166 15.12 -20.49 -3.09
N MET A 167 15.78 -19.73 -3.97
CA MET A 167 15.99 -20.15 -5.36
C MET A 167 17.11 -21.16 -5.49
N ASP A 168 16.92 -22.15 -6.38
CA ASP A 168 17.98 -23.06 -6.78
C ASP A 168 19.01 -22.32 -7.65
N ARG A 169 20.23 -22.24 -7.15
CA ARG A 169 21.34 -21.58 -7.84
C ARG A 169 21.81 -22.36 -9.08
N SER A 170 21.58 -23.67 -9.14
CA SER A 170 21.93 -24.49 -10.28
C SER A 170 21.35 -23.98 -11.60
N LEU A 171 20.16 -23.35 -11.56
CA LEU A 171 19.53 -22.76 -12.74
C LEU A 171 20.31 -21.54 -13.27
N ILE A 172 20.90 -20.75 -12.38
CA ILE A 172 21.73 -19.60 -12.74
C ILE A 172 23.07 -20.10 -13.30
N GLU A 173 23.66 -21.13 -12.67
CA GLU A 173 24.90 -21.79 -13.12
C GLU A 173 24.71 -22.43 -14.51
N ALA A 174 23.66 -23.21 -14.71
CA ALA A 174 23.31 -23.79 -16.01
C ALA A 174 23.10 -22.74 -17.11
N SER A 175 22.48 -21.59 -16.76
CA SER A 175 22.35 -20.46 -17.70
C SER A 175 23.71 -19.88 -18.09
N SER A 176 24.64 -19.79 -17.15
CA SER A 176 26.03 -19.36 -17.40
C SER A 176 26.82 -20.33 -18.26
N ASP A 177 26.62 -21.64 -18.04
CA ASP A 177 27.25 -22.72 -18.84
C ASP A 177 26.77 -22.70 -20.31
N LEU A 178 25.55 -22.20 -20.53
CA LEU A 178 24.99 -21.92 -21.86
C LEU A 178 25.41 -20.55 -22.45
N TYR A 179 26.43 -19.93 -21.89
CA TYR A 179 26.95 -18.60 -22.30
C TYR A 179 25.93 -17.47 -22.29
N ALA A 180 24.89 -17.56 -21.44
CA ALA A 180 23.93 -16.47 -21.31
C ALA A 180 24.57 -15.25 -20.63
N THR A 181 24.26 -14.07 -21.15
CA THR A 181 24.68 -12.82 -20.47
C THR A 181 23.93 -12.63 -19.15
N PRO A 182 24.50 -11.89 -18.17
CA PRO A 182 23.82 -11.64 -16.90
C PRO A 182 22.40 -11.08 -17.06
N MET A 183 22.17 -10.22 -18.04
CA MET A 183 20.85 -9.66 -18.35
C MET A 183 19.90 -10.71 -18.94
N ALA A 184 20.40 -11.63 -19.77
CA ALA A 184 19.61 -12.73 -20.31
C ALA A 184 19.21 -13.70 -19.19
N THR A 185 20.15 -14.08 -18.32
CA THR A 185 19.88 -14.89 -17.11
C THR A 185 18.86 -14.23 -16.21
N PHE A 186 19.01 -12.92 -15.95
CA PHE A 186 18.04 -12.18 -15.14
C PHE A 186 16.64 -12.23 -15.75
N ARG A 187 16.50 -11.91 -17.05
CA ARG A 187 15.20 -11.80 -17.72
C ARG A 187 14.53 -13.16 -17.95
N GLN A 188 15.31 -14.21 -18.25
CA GLN A 188 14.77 -15.51 -18.66
C GLN A 188 14.68 -16.52 -17.51
N VAL A 189 15.50 -16.37 -16.47
CA VAL A 189 15.55 -17.29 -15.33
C VAL A 189 15.10 -16.59 -14.05
N THR A 190 15.84 -15.57 -13.60
CA THR A 190 15.62 -14.97 -12.29
C THR A 190 14.26 -14.27 -12.19
N LEU A 191 13.95 -13.37 -13.13
CA LEU A 191 12.73 -12.56 -13.10
C LEU A 191 11.46 -13.41 -13.11
N PRO A 192 11.29 -14.42 -14.00
CA PRO A 192 10.11 -15.30 -13.95
C PRO A 192 9.98 -16.05 -12.63
N MET A 193 11.09 -16.48 -12.03
CA MET A 193 11.08 -17.22 -10.77
C MET A 193 10.71 -16.37 -9.56
N ILE A 194 11.08 -15.06 -9.55
CA ILE A 194 10.73 -14.13 -8.48
C ILE A 194 9.42 -13.39 -8.73
N PHE A 195 8.88 -13.43 -9.95
CA PHE A 195 7.68 -12.70 -10.32
C PHE A 195 6.48 -12.93 -9.38
N PRO A 196 6.20 -14.17 -8.92
CA PRO A 196 5.14 -14.37 -7.92
C PRO A 196 5.38 -13.62 -6.61
N ALA A 197 6.64 -13.47 -6.19
CA ALA A 197 6.99 -12.70 -4.99
C ALA A 197 6.87 -11.17 -5.23
N ILE A 198 7.23 -10.70 -6.43
CA ILE A 198 7.02 -9.31 -6.83
C ILE A 198 5.52 -8.98 -6.81
N LEU A 199 4.69 -9.86 -7.39
CA LEU A 199 3.24 -9.67 -7.40
C LEU A 199 2.66 -9.69 -5.97
N ALA A 200 3.12 -10.60 -5.11
CA ALA A 200 2.71 -10.63 -3.71
C ALA A 200 3.13 -9.34 -2.97
N GLY A 201 4.36 -8.86 -3.22
CA GLY A 201 4.85 -7.60 -2.69
C GLY A 201 4.02 -6.41 -3.16
N PHE A 202 3.65 -6.36 -4.44
CA PHE A 202 2.77 -5.34 -5.01
C PHE A 202 1.40 -5.34 -4.34
N LEU A 203 0.73 -6.49 -4.26
CA LEU A 203 -0.60 -6.60 -3.67
C LEU A 203 -0.62 -6.22 -2.19
N LEU A 204 0.40 -6.65 -1.45
CA LEU A 204 0.54 -6.29 -0.05
C LEU A 204 0.82 -4.79 0.11
N SER A 205 1.71 -4.23 -0.71
CA SER A 205 2.01 -2.80 -0.72
C SER A 205 0.78 -1.96 -1.09
N PHE A 206 -0.01 -2.41 -2.08
CA PHE A 206 -1.26 -1.75 -2.44
C PHE A 206 -2.23 -1.70 -1.26
N THR A 207 -2.42 -2.82 -0.57
CA THR A 207 -3.32 -2.89 0.59
C THR A 207 -2.83 -1.98 1.72
N PHE A 208 -1.55 -2.02 2.07
CA PHE A 208 -0.98 -1.15 3.10
C PHE A 208 -1.09 0.33 2.76
N SER A 209 -0.85 0.70 1.49
CA SER A 209 -0.98 2.09 1.05
C SER A 209 -2.43 2.58 1.06
N PHE A 210 -3.37 1.71 0.65
CA PHE A 210 -4.78 2.04 0.59
C PHE A 210 -5.39 2.31 1.97
N ASP A 211 -4.97 1.54 2.96
CA ASP A 211 -5.46 1.63 4.35
C ASP A 211 -4.65 2.61 5.20
N ASP A 212 -3.53 3.16 4.69
CA ASP A 212 -2.70 4.05 5.49
C ASP A 212 -3.36 5.40 5.74
N PHE A 213 -3.53 5.71 7.00
CA PHE A 213 -3.97 7.02 7.46
C PHE A 213 -2.79 7.85 7.97
N ILE A 214 -1.84 7.21 8.65
CA ILE A 214 -0.87 7.94 9.48
C ILE A 214 0.12 8.72 8.62
N ILE A 215 0.80 8.05 7.70
CA ILE A 215 1.77 8.71 6.81
C ILE A 215 1.04 9.71 5.92
N ALA A 216 -0.10 9.28 5.32
CA ALA A 216 -0.91 10.13 4.47
C ALA A 216 -1.31 11.43 5.16
N PHE A 217 -1.73 11.38 6.42
CA PHE A 217 -2.16 12.56 7.18
C PHE A 217 -1.09 13.65 7.27
N PHE A 218 0.18 13.28 7.38
CA PHE A 218 1.28 14.24 7.48
C PHE A 218 1.71 14.83 6.13
N VAL A 219 1.59 14.07 5.04
CA VAL A 219 2.17 14.46 3.74
C VAL A 219 1.15 14.77 2.65
N ALA A 220 -0.15 14.65 2.94
CA ALA A 220 -1.22 14.85 1.96
C ALA A 220 -1.36 16.30 1.47
N GLY A 221 -0.93 17.28 2.27
CA GLY A 221 -1.15 18.70 1.95
C GLY A 221 -2.64 19.01 1.82
N SER A 222 -3.08 19.41 0.62
CA SER A 222 -4.49 19.70 0.32
C SER A 222 -5.29 18.48 -0.13
N GLU A 223 -4.62 17.37 -0.42
CA GLU A 223 -5.27 16.17 -0.92
C GLU A 223 -5.93 15.39 0.24
N THR A 224 -6.99 14.68 -0.07
CA THR A 224 -7.71 13.86 0.91
C THR A 224 -7.77 12.43 0.40
N THR A 225 -7.22 11.48 1.16
CA THR A 225 -7.41 10.05 0.93
C THR A 225 -8.62 9.53 1.69
N LEU A 226 -9.12 8.35 1.33
CA LEU A 226 -10.29 7.76 1.97
C LEU A 226 -10.11 7.57 3.49
N PRO A 227 -8.96 7.09 4.00
CA PRO A 227 -8.72 7.03 5.46
C PRO A 227 -8.73 8.42 6.13
N ILE A 228 -8.19 9.46 5.50
CA ILE A 228 -8.23 10.84 6.01
C ILE A 228 -9.67 11.35 6.05
N TYR A 229 -10.46 11.11 4.99
CA TYR A 229 -11.87 11.48 4.95
C TYR A 229 -12.68 10.81 6.06
N VAL A 230 -12.52 9.48 6.22
CA VAL A 230 -13.20 8.69 7.26
C VAL A 230 -12.83 9.21 8.64
N PHE A 231 -11.56 9.40 8.95
CA PHE A 231 -11.10 9.94 10.23
C PHE A 231 -11.68 11.33 10.53
N SER A 232 -11.62 12.22 9.55
CA SER A 232 -12.17 13.58 9.67
C SER A 232 -13.69 13.59 9.90
N SER A 233 -14.39 12.62 9.29
CA SER A 233 -15.83 12.47 9.45
C SER A 233 -16.20 11.90 10.82
N ILE A 234 -15.44 10.94 11.34
CA ILE A 234 -15.61 10.40 12.71
C ILE A 234 -15.47 11.49 13.75
N ARG A 235 -14.52 12.42 13.60
CA ARG A 235 -14.35 13.57 14.52
C ARG A 235 -15.53 14.53 14.54
N ARG A 236 -16.31 14.61 13.47
CA ARG A 236 -17.55 15.43 13.38
C ARG A 236 -18.78 14.70 13.90
N GLY A 237 -18.67 13.41 14.20
CA GLY A 237 -19.72 12.54 14.68
C GLY A 237 -19.92 11.32 13.75
N VAL A 238 -20.08 10.15 14.37
CA VAL A 238 -20.23 8.90 13.62
C VAL A 238 -21.64 8.82 13.01
N THR A 239 -21.69 8.82 11.69
CA THR A 239 -22.92 8.64 10.91
C THR A 239 -22.95 7.25 10.29
N PRO A 240 -24.13 6.70 9.95
CA PRO A 240 -24.21 5.43 9.22
C PRO A 240 -23.56 5.47 7.83
N GLU A 241 -23.34 6.67 7.26
CA GLU A 241 -22.58 6.87 6.02
C GLU A 241 -21.14 6.33 6.14
N ILE A 242 -20.47 6.60 7.29
CA ILE A 242 -19.11 6.10 7.55
C ILE A 242 -19.11 4.57 7.64
N ASN A 243 -20.13 4.01 8.29
CA ASN A 243 -20.29 2.55 8.36
C ASN A 243 -20.54 1.95 6.98
N ALA A 244 -21.31 2.63 6.11
CA ALA A 244 -21.51 2.20 4.72
C ALA A 244 -20.22 2.21 3.92
N ILE A 245 -19.36 3.26 4.07
CA ILE A 245 -18.03 3.32 3.45
C ILE A 245 -17.20 2.10 3.88
N GLY A 246 -17.05 1.89 5.19
CA GLY A 246 -16.27 0.75 5.71
C GLY A 246 -16.79 -0.60 5.25
N THR A 247 -18.12 -0.76 5.20
CA THR A 247 -18.76 -2.00 4.72
C THR A 247 -18.55 -2.22 3.21
N MET A 248 -18.59 -1.15 2.39
CA MET A 248 -18.30 -1.26 0.96
C MET A 248 -16.84 -1.64 0.71
N VAL A 249 -15.89 -0.99 1.39
CA VAL A 249 -14.47 -1.30 1.28
C VAL A 249 -14.20 -2.75 1.68
N LEU A 250 -14.76 -3.19 2.82
CA LEU A 250 -14.67 -4.58 3.27
C LEU A 250 -15.28 -5.55 2.26
N GLY A 251 -16.46 -5.24 1.74
CA GLY A 251 -17.16 -6.07 0.74
C GLY A 251 -16.35 -6.24 -0.55
N VAL A 252 -15.77 -5.15 -1.07
CA VAL A 252 -14.92 -5.18 -2.26
C VAL A 252 -13.65 -5.99 -1.98
N SER A 253 -12.99 -5.77 -0.83
CA SER A 253 -11.79 -6.53 -0.44
C SER A 253 -12.06 -8.03 -0.33
N LEU A 254 -13.17 -8.43 0.28
CA LEU A 254 -13.57 -9.83 0.37
C LEU A 254 -13.89 -10.44 -1.01
N LEU A 255 -14.59 -9.71 -1.87
CA LEU A 255 -14.87 -10.15 -3.24
C LEU A 255 -13.59 -10.38 -4.04
N LEU A 256 -12.63 -9.45 -3.95
CA LEU A 256 -11.33 -9.58 -4.61
C LEU A 256 -10.57 -10.79 -4.09
N LEU A 257 -10.57 -11.01 -2.78
CA LEU A 257 -9.90 -12.16 -2.16
C LEU A 257 -10.52 -13.49 -2.58
N ILE A 258 -11.84 -13.58 -2.56
CA ILE A 258 -12.57 -14.80 -2.98
C ILE A 258 -12.32 -15.08 -4.47
N THR A 259 -12.39 -14.06 -5.32
CA THR A 259 -12.16 -14.24 -6.77
C THR A 259 -10.71 -14.65 -7.05
N ALA A 260 -9.73 -14.05 -6.39
CA ALA A 260 -8.33 -14.45 -6.51
C ALA A 260 -8.11 -15.90 -6.08
N GLN A 261 -8.70 -16.32 -4.96
CA GLN A 261 -8.59 -17.69 -4.47
C GLN A 261 -9.22 -18.71 -5.43
N LEU A 262 -10.41 -18.40 -5.98
CA LEU A 262 -11.09 -19.26 -6.95
C LEU A 262 -10.30 -19.41 -8.25
N LEU A 263 -9.67 -18.33 -8.73
CA LEU A 263 -8.82 -18.37 -9.93
C LEU A 263 -7.56 -19.22 -9.70
N LEU A 264 -6.92 -19.08 -8.54
CA LEU A 264 -5.73 -19.88 -8.19
C LEU A 264 -6.06 -21.38 -8.07
N GLN A 265 -7.20 -21.74 -7.49
CA GLN A 265 -7.64 -23.12 -7.40
C GLN A 265 -7.89 -23.75 -8.78
N ARG A 266 -8.46 -22.99 -9.72
CA ARG A 266 -8.68 -23.46 -11.10
C ARG A 266 -7.38 -23.64 -11.89
N GLY A 267 -6.36 -22.81 -11.63
CA GLY A 267 -5.03 -22.94 -12.25
C GLY A 267 -4.25 -24.16 -11.78
N GLY A 268 -4.38 -24.54 -10.51
CA GLY A 268 -3.67 -25.70 -9.91
C GLY A 268 -4.19 -27.07 -10.35
N HIS A 269 -5.40 -27.16 -10.91
CA HIS A 269 -5.97 -28.43 -11.42
C HIS A 269 -5.51 -28.80 -12.85
N LYS A 270 -4.85 -27.87 -13.56
CA LYS A 270 -4.34 -28.12 -14.94
C LYS A 270 -2.90 -28.63 -15.02
N SER A 271 -2.21 -28.76 -13.88
CA SER A 271 -0.79 -29.18 -13.83
C SER A 271 -0.58 -30.54 -13.13
N ARG A 272 -1.60 -31.39 -13.08
CA ARG A 272 -1.47 -32.81 -12.67
C ARG A 272 -1.81 -33.74 -13.82
#